data_10907110b339c5c1f2daa19755b3cdcd
#
_entry.id   10907110b339c5c1f2daa19755b3cdcd
#
_cell.length_a   1.000
_cell.length_b   1.000
_cell.length_c   1.000
_cell.angle_alpha   90.00
_cell.angle_beta   90.00
_cell.angle_gamma   90.00
#
_symmetry.space_group_name_H-M   'P 1'
#
loop_
_entity.id
_entity.type
_entity.pdbx_description
1 polymer ?
#
loop_
_entity_poly.entity_id
_entity_poly.type
_entity_poly.pdbx_seq_one_letter_code
_entity_poly.pdbx_strand_id
1 'polypeptide(L)'
;MSTSHRHLRIGIDIGRVLVESDTDPARSFFGANFLDARAIPGAFEAVAALARLHGAESIHLVSKCSPSTQVRTRQWLAHHAFHAQTGVPPEQVHFCLQRHAKRALCDAHGLTAFVDDRFSVLEHLLHLEHLYLFRPLPRERAAWAASPHRERVRLAEAWERAAFEALWPDG
;
A
#
# COMPACT_ATOMS: atom_id res chain seq x y z
N MET A 1 -28.76 0.66 18.15
CA MET A 1 -27.45 0.12 18.56
C MET A 1 -26.41 0.72 17.61
N SER A 2 -25.59 1.61 18.10
CA SER A 2 -24.53 2.23 17.30
C SER A 2 -23.48 1.16 17.04
N THR A 3 -23.36 0.68 15.81
CA THR A 3 -22.21 -0.09 15.39
C THR A 3 -21.02 0.87 15.43
N SER A 4 -20.21 0.75 16.50
CA SER A 4 -18.94 1.43 16.59
C SER A 4 -18.09 0.99 15.39
N HIS A 5 -18.08 1.78 14.33
CA HIS A 5 -17.17 1.53 13.22
C HIS A 5 -15.74 1.65 13.77
N ARG A 6 -15.09 0.49 13.88
CA ARG A 6 -13.70 0.42 14.29
C ARG A 6 -12.88 1.11 13.21
N HIS A 7 -12.31 2.25 13.52
CA HIS A 7 -11.39 2.92 12.60
C HIS A 7 -10.20 2.02 12.31
N LEU A 8 -10.03 1.64 11.04
CA LEU A 8 -8.91 0.83 10.61
C LEU A 8 -7.64 1.68 10.55
N ARG A 9 -6.50 1.05 10.81
CA ARG A 9 -5.18 1.63 10.57
C ARG A 9 -4.54 0.85 9.42
N ILE A 10 -4.34 1.53 8.31
CA ILE A 10 -4.10 0.89 7.01
C ILE A 10 -2.67 1.17 6.56
N GLY A 11 -1.90 0.09 6.32
CA GLY A 11 -0.61 0.15 5.67
C GLY A 11 -0.75 -0.09 4.16
N ILE A 12 -0.02 0.68 3.37
CA ILE A 12 -0.03 0.62 1.92
C ILE A 12 1.42 0.62 1.42
N ASP A 13 1.81 -0.39 0.64
CA ASP A 13 3.08 -0.37 -0.07
C ASP A 13 3.08 0.69 -1.17
N ILE A 14 4.25 1.12 -1.64
CA ILE A 14 4.38 2.20 -2.61
C ILE A 14 4.61 1.66 -4.02
N GLY A 15 5.71 0.91 -4.22
CA GLY A 15 6.05 0.38 -5.53
C GLY A 15 5.00 -0.61 -6.05
N ARG A 16 4.51 -0.45 -7.27
CA ARG A 16 3.49 -1.30 -7.90
C ARG A 16 2.11 -1.28 -7.21
N VAL A 17 1.96 -0.51 -6.15
CA VAL A 17 0.69 -0.29 -5.44
C VAL A 17 0.18 1.15 -5.63
N LEU A 18 1.06 2.13 -5.50
CA LEU A 18 0.78 3.55 -5.79
C LEU A 18 1.49 4.03 -7.07
N VAL A 19 2.69 3.50 -7.35
CA VAL A 19 3.52 3.86 -8.51
C VAL A 19 3.49 2.74 -9.52
N GLU A 20 3.21 3.07 -10.79
CA GLU A 20 3.27 2.10 -11.90
C GLU A 20 4.69 1.54 -12.08
N SER A 21 4.75 0.25 -12.42
CA SER A 21 5.98 -0.40 -12.86
C SER A 21 6.01 -0.34 -14.39
N ASP A 22 6.68 0.67 -14.94
CA ASP A 22 6.89 0.76 -16.38
C ASP A 22 8.18 0.04 -16.78
N THR A 23 8.13 -0.69 -17.88
CA THR A 23 9.30 -1.34 -18.48
C THR A 23 10.12 -0.37 -19.32
N ASP A 24 9.55 0.78 -19.71
CA ASP A 24 10.27 1.86 -20.39
C ASP A 24 11.23 2.53 -19.40
N PRO A 25 12.56 2.48 -19.65
CA PRO A 25 13.54 3.13 -18.79
C PRO A 25 13.31 4.64 -18.61
N ALA A 26 12.71 5.31 -19.59
CA ALA A 26 12.40 6.73 -19.53
C ALA A 26 11.28 7.06 -18.52
N ARG A 27 10.44 6.08 -18.17
CA ARG A 27 9.32 6.23 -17.24
C ARG A 27 9.46 5.35 -16.00
N SER A 28 10.58 4.63 -15.89
CA SER A 28 10.84 3.76 -14.76
C SER A 28 11.10 4.57 -13.50
N PHE A 29 10.46 4.19 -12.41
CA PHE A 29 10.73 4.76 -11.08
C PHE A 29 12.21 4.62 -10.65
N PHE A 30 12.93 3.67 -11.21
CA PHE A 30 14.36 3.45 -10.94
C PHE A 30 15.28 4.17 -11.94
N GLY A 31 14.74 4.80 -12.98
CA GLY A 31 15.49 5.52 -13.99
C GLY A 31 15.84 6.97 -13.62
N ALA A 32 16.52 7.66 -14.56
CA ALA A 32 16.91 9.06 -14.37
C ALA A 32 15.70 10.00 -14.26
N ASN A 33 14.61 9.67 -14.96
CA ASN A 33 13.38 10.46 -15.00
C ASN A 33 12.30 9.86 -14.06
N PHE A 34 12.70 9.41 -12.88
CA PHE A 34 11.79 8.72 -11.94
C PHE A 34 10.56 9.57 -11.53
N LEU A 35 10.65 10.89 -11.59
CA LEU A 35 9.52 11.78 -11.32
C LEU A 35 8.40 11.65 -12.36
N ASP A 36 8.73 11.19 -13.58
CA ASP A 36 7.75 10.95 -14.65
C ASP A 36 7.03 9.60 -14.51
N ALA A 37 7.45 8.75 -13.57
CA ALA A 37 6.74 7.51 -13.26
C ALA A 37 5.30 7.84 -12.85
N ARG A 38 4.33 7.10 -13.43
CA ARG A 38 2.91 7.40 -13.22
C ARG A 38 2.41 6.82 -11.91
N ALA A 39 1.47 7.50 -11.30
CA ALA A 39 0.64 6.90 -10.26
C ALA A 39 -0.28 5.83 -10.88
N ILE A 40 -0.54 4.77 -10.14
CA ILE A 40 -1.56 3.79 -10.55
C ILE A 40 -2.93 4.47 -10.58
N PRO A 41 -3.72 4.27 -11.65
CA PRO A 41 -5.04 4.90 -11.77
C PRO A 41 -5.92 4.64 -10.54
N GLY A 42 -6.54 5.68 -10.01
CA GLY A 42 -7.43 5.61 -8.86
C GLY A 42 -6.73 5.50 -7.49
N ALA A 43 -5.40 5.36 -7.45
CA ALA A 43 -4.68 5.13 -6.18
C ALA A 43 -4.80 6.33 -5.22
N PHE A 44 -4.54 7.54 -5.69
CA PHE A 44 -4.58 8.73 -4.83
C PHE A 44 -6.01 9.05 -4.38
N GLU A 45 -6.98 8.88 -5.27
CA GLU A 45 -8.40 9.04 -4.96
C GLU A 45 -8.87 8.04 -3.90
N ALA A 46 -8.45 6.78 -4.02
CA ALA A 46 -8.77 5.74 -3.05
C ALA A 46 -8.14 6.05 -1.68
N VAL A 47 -6.85 6.41 -1.66
CA VAL A 47 -6.16 6.78 -0.42
C VAL A 47 -6.80 8.01 0.22
N ALA A 48 -7.16 9.02 -0.57
CA ALA A 48 -7.89 10.20 -0.08
C ALA A 48 -9.23 9.83 0.55
N ALA A 49 -9.97 8.90 -0.07
CA ALA A 49 -11.24 8.43 0.46
C ALA A 49 -11.06 7.66 1.78
N LEU A 50 -10.05 6.79 1.86
CA LEU A 50 -9.71 6.07 3.09
C LEU A 50 -9.26 7.02 4.21
N ALA A 51 -8.46 8.04 3.87
CA ALA A 51 -8.03 9.07 4.82
C ALA A 51 -9.21 9.89 5.38
N ARG A 52 -10.20 10.20 4.53
CA ARG A 52 -11.43 10.86 5.01
C ARG A 52 -12.26 9.97 5.93
N LEU A 53 -12.30 8.67 5.63
CA LEU A 53 -13.12 7.71 6.38
C LEU A 53 -12.50 7.33 7.73
N HIS A 54 -11.19 7.04 7.75
CA HIS A 54 -10.50 6.50 8.92
C HIS A 54 -9.61 7.51 9.66
N GLY A 55 -9.45 8.72 9.10
CA GLY A 55 -8.48 9.72 9.55
C GLY A 55 -7.16 9.60 8.79
N ALA A 56 -6.57 10.73 8.41
CA ALA A 56 -5.32 10.77 7.65
C ALA A 56 -4.14 10.14 8.44
N GLU A 57 -4.17 10.27 9.75
CA GLU A 57 -3.19 9.66 10.68
C GLU A 57 -3.29 8.13 10.78
N SER A 58 -4.38 7.55 10.24
CA SER A 58 -4.59 6.10 10.19
C SER A 58 -4.05 5.46 8.91
N ILE A 59 -3.62 6.26 7.95
CA ILE A 59 -3.04 5.79 6.69
C ILE A 59 -1.53 5.89 6.76
N HIS A 60 -0.86 4.75 6.54
CA HIS A 60 0.60 4.63 6.59
C HIS A 60 1.12 4.09 5.28
N LEU A 61 2.09 4.77 4.68
CA LEU A 61 2.85 4.19 3.56
C LEU A 61 4.05 3.43 4.13
N VAL A 62 4.22 2.18 3.74
CA VAL A 62 5.28 1.32 4.27
C VAL A 62 5.99 0.62 3.10
N SER A 63 7.21 1.03 2.81
CA SER A 63 7.97 0.51 1.67
C SER A 63 9.32 -0.06 2.08
N LYS A 64 9.68 -1.19 1.44
CA LYS A 64 11.02 -1.79 1.54
C LYS A 64 11.87 -1.25 0.41
N CYS A 65 12.88 -0.46 0.72
CA CYS A 65 13.80 0.05 -0.30
C CYS A 65 15.13 0.55 0.29
N SER A 66 16.13 0.70 -0.59
CA SER A 66 17.44 1.26 -0.23
C SER A 66 17.34 2.75 0.15
N PRO A 67 18.32 3.30 0.89
CA PRO A 67 18.32 4.72 1.27
C PRO A 67 18.17 5.67 0.07
N SER A 68 18.82 5.39 -1.05
CA SER A 68 18.68 6.22 -2.27
C SER A 68 17.26 6.19 -2.84
N THR A 69 16.60 5.02 -2.80
CA THR A 69 15.21 4.87 -3.23
C THR A 69 14.24 5.55 -2.26
N GLN A 70 14.55 5.59 -0.96
CA GLN A 70 13.75 6.34 0.02
C GLN A 70 13.70 7.83 -0.33
N VAL A 71 14.83 8.43 -0.69
CA VAL A 71 14.91 9.83 -1.12
C VAL A 71 14.05 10.05 -2.39
N ARG A 72 14.21 9.20 -3.40
CA ARG A 72 13.41 9.27 -4.64
C ARG A 72 11.92 9.13 -4.36
N THR A 73 11.55 8.22 -3.49
CA THR A 73 10.15 8.01 -3.11
C THR A 73 9.53 9.26 -2.49
N ARG A 74 10.23 9.91 -1.57
CA ARG A 74 9.76 11.18 -0.99
C ARG A 74 9.65 12.29 -2.02
N GLN A 75 10.62 12.38 -2.92
CA GLN A 75 10.60 13.35 -4.02
C GLN A 75 9.43 13.08 -4.98
N TRP A 76 9.18 11.81 -5.34
CA TRP A 76 8.07 11.42 -6.19
C TRP A 76 6.72 11.76 -5.56
N LEU A 77 6.52 11.42 -4.29
CA LEU A 77 5.28 11.76 -3.56
C LEU A 77 5.03 13.27 -3.53
N ALA A 78 6.08 14.06 -3.30
CA ALA A 78 5.98 15.52 -3.30
C ALA A 78 5.68 16.07 -4.71
N HIS A 79 6.39 15.58 -5.74
CA HIS A 79 6.21 15.99 -7.13
C HIS A 79 4.79 15.73 -7.64
N HIS A 80 4.21 14.59 -7.30
CA HIS A 80 2.83 14.23 -7.65
C HIS A 80 1.78 14.80 -6.69
N ALA A 81 2.18 15.67 -5.77
CA ALA A 81 1.30 16.29 -4.78
C ALA A 81 0.46 15.28 -3.96
N PHE A 82 1.04 14.11 -3.66
CA PHE A 82 0.37 13.03 -2.93
C PHE A 82 -0.22 13.53 -1.61
N HIS A 83 0.59 14.19 -0.80
CA HIS A 83 0.18 14.66 0.53
C HIS A 83 -0.96 15.67 0.47
N ALA A 84 -0.91 16.60 -0.50
CA ALA A 84 -1.97 17.58 -0.71
C ALA A 84 -3.27 16.95 -1.20
N GLN A 85 -3.17 15.96 -2.10
CA GLN A 85 -4.35 15.30 -2.68
C GLN A 85 -5.01 14.32 -1.71
N THR A 86 -4.23 13.63 -0.86
CA THR A 86 -4.77 12.58 0.00
C THR A 86 -5.02 13.03 1.43
N GLY A 87 -4.36 14.10 1.88
CA GLY A 87 -4.35 14.52 3.27
C GLY A 87 -3.40 13.73 4.17
N VAL A 88 -2.78 12.65 3.65
CA VAL A 88 -1.82 11.83 4.41
C VAL A 88 -0.51 12.61 4.59
N PRO A 89 -0.07 12.91 5.82
CA PRO A 89 1.10 13.74 6.03
C PRO A 89 2.41 12.97 5.76
N PRO A 90 3.52 13.69 5.47
CA PRO A 90 4.83 13.08 5.18
C PRO A 90 5.35 12.16 6.30
N GLU A 91 4.97 12.41 7.54
CA GLU A 91 5.38 11.63 8.73
C GLU A 91 4.81 10.22 8.71
N GLN A 92 3.77 9.96 7.90
CA GLN A 92 3.17 8.64 7.72
C GLN A 92 3.86 7.79 6.66
N VAL A 93 4.99 8.22 6.14
CA VAL A 93 5.81 7.45 5.19
C VAL A 93 6.97 6.78 5.91
N HIS A 94 6.95 5.45 5.93
CA HIS A 94 7.91 4.61 6.65
C HIS A 94 8.68 3.72 5.68
N PHE A 95 9.95 3.48 6.01
CA PHE A 95 10.82 2.63 5.21
C PHE A 95 11.49 1.54 6.03
N CYS A 96 11.77 0.41 5.40
CA CYS A 96 12.61 -0.64 5.94
C CYS A 96 13.54 -1.20 4.85
N LEU A 97 14.58 -1.89 5.27
CA LEU A 97 15.57 -2.45 4.35
C LEU A 97 15.26 -3.89 3.94
N GLN A 98 14.40 -4.58 4.69
CA GLN A 98 14.06 -5.98 4.45
C GLN A 98 12.55 -6.19 4.54
N ARG A 99 12.03 -7.16 3.76
CA ARG A 99 10.57 -7.42 3.67
C ARG A 99 9.96 -7.81 5.01
N HIS A 100 10.61 -8.70 5.76
CA HIS A 100 10.11 -9.13 7.06
C HIS A 100 10.06 -8.00 8.09
N ALA A 101 10.88 -6.96 7.93
CA ALA A 101 10.87 -5.80 8.81
C ALA A 101 9.59 -4.94 8.68
N LYS A 102 8.79 -5.12 7.61
CA LYS A 102 7.46 -4.50 7.52
C LYS A 102 6.57 -4.90 8.70
N ARG A 103 6.70 -6.12 9.21
CA ARG A 103 5.95 -6.56 10.39
C ARG A 103 6.19 -5.67 11.61
N ALA A 104 7.45 -5.39 11.92
CA ALA A 104 7.79 -4.53 13.06
C ALA A 104 7.19 -3.11 12.91
N LEU A 105 7.18 -2.56 11.68
CA LEU A 105 6.53 -1.28 11.41
C LEU A 105 5.01 -1.37 11.57
N CYS A 106 4.38 -2.44 11.08
CA CYS A 106 2.94 -2.65 11.28
C CYS A 106 2.57 -2.71 12.76
N ASP A 107 3.34 -3.45 13.55
CA ASP A 107 3.12 -3.59 14.99
C ASP A 107 3.33 -2.25 15.72
N ALA A 108 4.42 -1.53 15.40
CA ALA A 108 4.74 -0.24 16.01
C ALA A 108 3.66 0.83 15.77
N HIS A 109 3.01 0.78 14.60
CA HIS A 109 1.95 1.73 14.23
C HIS A 109 0.55 1.19 14.45
N GLY A 110 0.40 -0.02 15.00
CA GLY A 110 -0.90 -0.63 15.30
C GLY A 110 -1.76 -0.85 14.06
N LEU A 111 -1.14 -1.22 12.93
CA LEU A 111 -1.87 -1.45 11.68
C LEU A 111 -2.80 -2.66 11.81
N THR A 112 -3.96 -2.56 11.19
CA THR A 112 -4.98 -3.63 11.18
C THR A 112 -5.24 -4.16 9.77
N ALA A 113 -4.80 -3.42 8.75
CA ALA A 113 -4.92 -3.79 7.35
C ALA A 113 -3.63 -3.48 6.58
N PHE A 114 -3.37 -4.22 5.51
CA PHE A 114 -2.21 -3.97 4.63
C PHE A 114 -2.52 -4.29 3.18
N VAL A 115 -2.01 -3.44 2.27
CA VAL A 115 -2.07 -3.63 0.81
C VAL A 115 -0.66 -3.71 0.26
N ASP A 116 -0.31 -4.82 -0.40
CA ASP A 116 1.01 -5.06 -1.00
C ASP A 116 0.88 -5.85 -2.30
N ASP A 117 1.82 -5.69 -3.24
CA ASP A 117 1.86 -6.47 -4.48
C ASP A 117 2.58 -7.83 -4.32
N ARG A 118 3.13 -8.09 -3.13
CA ARG A 118 3.93 -9.28 -2.85
C ARG A 118 3.29 -10.15 -1.77
N PHE A 119 2.92 -11.37 -2.16
CA PHE A 119 2.47 -12.37 -1.19
C PHE A 119 3.58 -12.72 -0.18
N SER A 120 4.83 -12.74 -0.63
CA SER A 120 6.01 -12.94 0.23
C SER A 120 6.20 -11.87 1.32
N VAL A 121 5.49 -10.76 1.26
CA VAL A 121 5.36 -9.78 2.35
C VAL A 121 4.16 -10.11 3.22
N LEU A 122 3.00 -10.31 2.59
CA LEU A 122 1.73 -10.51 3.31
C LEU A 122 1.73 -11.77 4.18
N GLU A 123 2.47 -12.81 3.82
CA GLU A 123 2.61 -14.02 4.66
C GLU A 123 3.28 -13.75 6.03
N HIS A 124 4.03 -12.65 6.16
CA HIS A 124 4.57 -12.19 7.45
C HIS A 124 3.56 -11.36 8.27
N LEU A 125 2.43 -11.00 7.68
CA LEU A 125 1.43 -10.09 8.25
C LEU A 125 0.09 -10.78 8.56
N LEU A 126 0.06 -12.11 8.61
CA LEU A 126 -1.18 -12.90 8.80
C LEU A 126 -1.93 -12.61 10.11
N HIS A 127 -1.29 -11.92 11.05
CA HIS A 127 -1.92 -11.46 12.29
C HIS A 127 -2.81 -10.23 12.10
N LEU A 128 -2.70 -9.52 10.96
CA LEU A 128 -3.56 -8.38 10.64
C LEU A 128 -4.96 -8.84 10.21
N GLU A 129 -5.96 -8.02 10.46
CA GLU A 129 -7.37 -8.36 10.18
C GLU A 129 -7.66 -8.44 8.67
N HIS A 130 -7.11 -7.50 7.88
CA HIS A 130 -7.39 -7.39 6.45
C HIS A 130 -6.12 -7.30 5.63
N LEU A 131 -5.94 -8.24 4.71
CA LEU A 131 -4.78 -8.32 3.82
C LEU A 131 -5.23 -8.36 2.36
N TYR A 132 -4.59 -7.52 1.53
CA TYR A 132 -4.88 -7.41 0.11
C TYR A 132 -3.61 -7.58 -0.72
N LEU A 133 -3.64 -8.54 -1.64
CA LEU A 133 -2.60 -8.76 -2.64
C LEU A 133 -3.00 -7.99 -3.91
N PHE A 134 -2.32 -6.87 -4.17
CA PHE A 134 -2.66 -5.93 -5.22
C PHE A 134 -1.86 -6.20 -6.49
N ARG A 135 -2.54 -6.48 -7.61
CA ARG A 135 -1.93 -6.69 -8.94
C ARG A 135 -0.63 -7.50 -8.89
N PRO A 136 -0.63 -8.69 -8.27
CA PRO A 136 0.59 -9.46 -8.09
C PRO A 136 1.20 -9.89 -9.42
N LEU A 137 2.53 -9.94 -9.48
CA LEU A 137 3.21 -10.65 -10.57
C LEU A 137 2.82 -12.13 -10.58
N PRO A 138 2.92 -12.83 -11.73
CA PRO A 138 2.54 -14.24 -11.84
C PRO A 138 3.14 -15.14 -10.76
N ARG A 139 4.40 -14.90 -10.38
CA ARG A 139 5.08 -15.66 -9.31
C ARG A 139 4.42 -15.45 -7.94
N GLU A 140 4.09 -14.22 -7.61
CA GLU A 140 3.45 -13.90 -6.32
C GLU A 140 2.01 -14.43 -6.28
N ARG A 141 1.29 -14.37 -7.41
CA ARG A 141 -0.04 -14.95 -7.56
C ARG A 141 -0.02 -16.48 -7.40
N ALA A 142 0.95 -17.15 -8.01
CA ALA A 142 1.12 -18.59 -7.88
C ALA A 142 1.43 -19.01 -6.45
N ALA A 143 2.31 -18.29 -5.76
CA ALA A 143 2.63 -18.52 -4.37
C ALA A 143 1.40 -18.35 -3.47
N TRP A 144 0.61 -17.29 -3.68
CA TRP A 144 -0.67 -17.11 -2.99
C TRP A 144 -1.64 -18.26 -3.22
N ALA A 145 -1.85 -18.65 -4.48
CA ALA A 145 -2.78 -19.71 -4.82
C ALA A 145 -2.42 -21.08 -4.21
N ALA A 146 -1.11 -21.35 -4.07
CA ALA A 146 -0.61 -22.59 -3.46
C ALA A 146 -0.55 -22.54 -1.92
N SER A 147 -0.74 -21.37 -1.31
CA SER A 147 -0.62 -21.21 0.13
C SER A 147 -1.82 -21.77 0.90
N PRO A 148 -1.61 -22.42 2.05
CA PRO A 148 -2.69 -22.77 2.97
C PRO A 148 -3.37 -21.54 3.59
N HIS A 149 -2.76 -20.35 3.45
CA HIS A 149 -3.26 -19.08 4.00
C HIS A 149 -3.96 -18.20 2.97
N ARG A 150 -4.19 -18.72 1.74
CA ARG A 150 -4.79 -17.93 0.65
C ARG A 150 -6.11 -17.25 1.03
N GLU A 151 -6.92 -17.90 1.85
CA GLU A 151 -8.22 -17.38 2.30
C GLU A 151 -8.08 -16.13 3.23
N ARG A 152 -6.89 -15.93 3.80
CA ARG A 152 -6.56 -14.76 4.63
C ARG A 152 -6.20 -13.52 3.83
N VAL A 153 -5.91 -13.70 2.53
CA VAL A 153 -5.40 -12.63 1.67
C VAL A 153 -6.29 -12.51 0.44
N ARG A 154 -6.94 -11.38 0.29
CA ARG A 154 -7.84 -11.08 -0.84
C ARG A 154 -7.05 -10.53 -2.02
N LEU A 155 -7.43 -10.92 -3.24
CA LEU A 155 -6.88 -10.31 -4.46
C LEU A 155 -7.60 -9.00 -4.77
N ALA A 156 -6.83 -8.01 -5.23
CA ALA A 156 -7.33 -6.76 -5.77
C ALA A 156 -6.58 -6.41 -7.06
N GLU A 157 -7.28 -6.12 -8.14
CA GLU A 157 -6.67 -5.83 -9.45
C GLU A 157 -6.67 -4.34 -9.78
N ALA A 158 -7.45 -3.54 -9.07
CA ALA A 158 -7.56 -2.10 -9.25
C ALA A 158 -7.96 -1.43 -7.93
N TRP A 159 -7.70 -0.13 -7.82
CA TRP A 159 -8.14 0.70 -6.71
C TRP A 159 -9.64 1.02 -6.83
N GLU A 160 -10.47 -0.02 -6.66
CA GLU A 160 -11.92 0.07 -6.70
C GLU A 160 -12.51 -0.33 -5.36
N ARG A 161 -13.53 0.38 -4.91
CA ARG A 161 -14.19 0.11 -3.62
C ARG A 161 -14.60 -1.34 -3.46
N ALA A 162 -15.16 -1.94 -4.50
CA ALA A 162 -15.60 -3.34 -4.49
C ALA A 162 -14.47 -4.34 -4.22
N ALA A 163 -13.22 -4.02 -4.63
CA ALA A 163 -12.07 -4.88 -4.36
C ALA A 163 -11.58 -4.79 -2.91
N PHE A 164 -11.96 -3.74 -2.18
CA PHE A 164 -11.48 -3.43 -0.82
C PHE A 164 -12.65 -3.25 0.17
N GLU A 165 -13.71 -4.03 0.05
CA GLU A 165 -14.94 -3.89 0.84
C GLU A 165 -14.70 -3.70 2.33
N ALA A 166 -13.77 -4.47 2.92
CA ALA A 166 -13.51 -4.38 4.35
C ALA A 166 -12.84 -3.05 4.77
N LEU A 167 -12.22 -2.33 3.83
CA LEU A 167 -11.63 -1.00 4.08
C LEU A 167 -12.66 0.12 3.96
N TRP A 168 -13.78 -0.14 3.28
CA TRP A 168 -14.93 0.77 3.15
C TRP A 168 -16.17 0.12 3.76
N PRO A 169 -16.28 0.03 5.09
CA PRO A 169 -17.50 -0.46 5.71
C PRO A 169 -18.67 0.40 5.24
N ASP A 170 -19.78 -0.26 4.97
CA ASP A 170 -20.99 0.37 4.46
C ASP A 170 -21.40 1.57 5.30
N GLY A 171 -21.51 2.74 4.63
CA GLY A 171 -22.16 3.91 5.16
C GLY A 171 -23.65 3.84 4.88
#